data_1fc5ad22b5e83b66204f77205e333bfa
#
_entry.id   1fc5ad22b5e83b66204f77205e333bfa
#
_cell.length_a   1.000
_cell.length_b   1.000
_cell.length_c   1.000
_cell.angle_alpha   90.00
_cell.angle_beta   90.00
_cell.angle_gamma   90.00
#
_symmetry.space_group_name_H-M   'P 1'
#
loop_
_entity.id
_entity.type
_entity.pdbx_description
1 polymer ?
#
loop_
_entity_poly.entity_id
_entity_poly.type
_entity_poly.pdbx_seq_one_letter_code
_entity_poly.pdbx_strand_id
1 'polypeptide(L)'
;MNKRMIRNIVLIVLMFVPYLSKAQTFTGMAAEQKAQNTPEGWTDVELPQLPEITSANTFNIKDYGASTSAEDNTKAIQKALDAVPANGGMVVIPAGTWMFGSKDQMTSQTEVLSIKSKTILHLSANATLKLVEYGKAPNSKIVFIGCKNRGKGITDIIIEGEGETSVIDGQGARWWLAKENKETFNPGAMIRFEQGKRFLLRNFKIQNTPGVNITISNGGKASHATIHDVTISEPASEIGKGKASHNTDGVAIWGPYVNIYNCNISNGDDNVVCDNDAQYIHVWDCYFGTGHGASIGSYTHNIKHVWFDNITMNGTTAGIRLKTGINSDGTLRGGGEEDFRFTNFTMTKVKNPFSMDCFYDKKYNSDPLVDKENARAVDSTTPTYNGILLQNVKTTDVCAGNAIFLIGRPESHIRNVTLDNVQISAKKGIDIRFVDNLIFKNNSKITVSSGTLWLKDFDSSWDDQCNAVATSIRNITTARKEADHHVYDLGGRVVRNNSQTEDIKGLNKGIYVYNNKKYVAK
;
A
#
# COMPACT_ATOMS: atom_id res chain seq x y z
N MET A 1 -20.13 45.11 -53.21
CA MET A 1 -19.50 45.65 -51.99
C MET A 1 -18.93 44.52 -51.16
N ASN A 2 -17.61 44.38 -51.22
CA ASN A 2 -16.84 43.31 -50.59
C ASN A 2 -16.67 43.60 -49.07
N LYS A 3 -16.99 42.63 -48.21
CA LYS A 3 -16.47 42.58 -46.84
C LYS A 3 -15.50 41.42 -46.72
N ARG A 4 -14.23 41.77 -46.62
CA ARG A 4 -13.11 40.86 -46.33
C ARG A 4 -13.28 40.26 -44.93
N MET A 5 -13.33 38.95 -44.87
CA MET A 5 -13.18 38.17 -43.65
C MET A 5 -11.68 38.05 -43.32
N ILE A 6 -11.25 38.71 -42.26
CA ILE A 6 -9.89 38.57 -41.72
C ILE A 6 -9.91 37.32 -40.84
N ARG A 7 -9.22 36.25 -41.28
CA ARG A 7 -8.92 35.07 -40.49
C ARG A 7 -7.72 35.38 -39.60
N ASN A 8 -7.93 35.50 -38.30
CA ASN A 8 -6.84 35.52 -37.33
C ASN A 8 -6.24 34.12 -37.23
N ILE A 9 -5.07 33.94 -37.81
CA ILE A 9 -4.19 32.79 -37.57
C ILE A 9 -3.46 33.13 -36.28
N VAL A 10 -3.82 32.45 -35.18
CA VAL A 10 -3.02 32.43 -33.96
C VAL A 10 -1.86 31.48 -34.20
N LEU A 11 -0.69 32.04 -34.45
CA LEU A 11 0.56 31.32 -34.54
C LEU A 11 0.99 30.92 -33.10
N ILE A 12 0.72 29.68 -32.67
CA ILE A 12 1.30 29.15 -31.44
C ILE A 12 2.77 28.86 -31.75
N VAL A 13 3.64 29.76 -31.36
CA VAL A 13 5.09 29.52 -31.30
C VAL A 13 5.31 28.62 -30.10
N LEU A 14 5.41 27.32 -30.34
CA LEU A 14 6.01 26.37 -29.39
C LEU A 14 7.48 26.76 -29.24
N MET A 15 7.80 27.55 -28.21
CA MET A 15 9.17 27.68 -27.77
C MET A 15 9.62 26.32 -27.26
N PHE A 16 10.35 25.59 -28.09
CA PHE A 16 11.24 24.54 -27.64
C PHE A 16 12.30 25.24 -26.76
N VAL A 17 12.04 25.31 -25.47
CA VAL A 17 13.11 25.52 -24.49
C VAL A 17 13.88 24.21 -24.50
N PRO A 18 15.15 24.19 -24.95
CA PRO A 18 15.96 23.00 -24.74
C PRO A 18 16.03 22.82 -23.23
N TYR A 19 15.44 21.73 -22.74
CA TYR A 19 15.76 21.24 -21.40
C TYR A 19 17.25 20.90 -21.44
N LEU A 20 18.09 21.89 -21.19
CA LEU A 20 19.41 21.66 -20.71
C LEU A 20 19.21 20.86 -19.42
N SER A 21 19.49 19.57 -19.47
CA SER A 21 19.67 18.74 -18.29
C SER A 21 20.74 19.44 -17.45
N LYS A 22 20.32 20.31 -16.53
CA LYS A 22 21.19 20.69 -15.43
C LYS A 22 21.53 19.36 -14.79
N ALA A 23 22.80 18.96 -14.89
CA ALA A 23 23.34 17.94 -14.04
C ALA A 23 22.81 18.25 -12.64
N GLN A 24 21.95 17.39 -12.13
CA GLN A 24 21.29 17.62 -10.86
C GLN A 24 22.40 17.44 -9.83
N THR A 25 23.04 18.54 -9.49
CA THR A 25 24.06 18.54 -8.44
C THR A 25 23.33 18.13 -7.16
N PHE A 26 23.85 17.15 -6.43
CA PHE A 26 23.33 16.69 -5.15
C PHE A 26 23.28 17.79 -4.07
N THR A 27 23.69 18.99 -4.37
CA THR A 27 23.41 20.23 -3.62
C THR A 27 21.90 20.50 -3.45
N GLY A 28 21.02 19.78 -4.17
CA GLY A 28 19.56 19.83 -4.02
C GLY A 28 18.97 19.03 -2.85
N MET A 29 19.77 18.28 -2.07
CA MET A 29 19.24 17.46 -0.98
C MET A 29 18.52 18.26 0.12
N ALA A 30 18.85 19.54 0.31
CA ALA A 30 18.12 20.41 1.24
C ALA A 30 16.68 20.68 0.76
N ALA A 31 16.48 20.88 -0.55
CA ALA A 31 15.14 21.01 -1.13
C ALA A 31 14.40 19.69 -1.09
N GLU A 32 15.07 18.58 -1.39
CA GLU A 32 14.56 17.23 -1.25
C GLU A 32 14.10 16.94 0.20
N GLN A 33 14.93 17.27 1.20
CA GLN A 33 14.58 17.12 2.61
C GLN A 33 13.35 17.93 2.98
N LYS A 34 13.23 19.17 2.50
CA LYS A 34 12.04 20.01 2.73
C LYS A 34 10.79 19.40 2.10
N ALA A 35 10.91 18.73 0.95
CA ALA A 35 9.79 18.09 0.27
C ALA A 35 9.26 16.85 1.01
N GLN A 36 10.01 16.30 1.99
CA GLN A 36 9.58 15.13 2.80
C GLN A 36 8.34 15.41 3.64
N ASN A 37 7.95 16.67 3.87
CA ASN A 37 6.73 17.04 4.60
C ASN A 37 6.57 16.28 5.92
N THR A 38 7.61 16.29 6.75
CA THR A 38 7.67 15.53 8.01
C THR A 38 6.52 15.91 8.95
N PRO A 39 5.70 14.96 9.41
CA PRO A 39 4.63 15.23 10.36
C PRO A 39 5.15 15.80 11.68
N GLU A 40 4.36 16.69 12.30
CA GLU A 40 4.72 17.28 13.59
C GLU A 40 4.96 16.18 14.65
N GLY A 41 6.07 16.30 15.36
CA GLY A 41 6.49 15.33 16.38
C GLY A 41 7.20 14.08 15.84
N TRP A 42 7.35 13.96 14.53
CA TRP A 42 8.11 12.86 13.92
C TRP A 42 9.55 13.26 13.62
N THR A 43 10.42 12.26 13.51
CA THR A 43 11.81 12.46 13.08
C THR A 43 11.87 12.47 11.56
N ASP A 44 12.68 13.36 11.00
CA ASP A 44 12.92 13.42 9.55
C ASP A 44 13.47 12.09 9.00
N VAL A 45 12.99 11.72 7.82
CA VAL A 45 13.61 10.64 7.05
C VAL A 45 14.91 11.15 6.47
N GLU A 46 16.03 10.54 6.88
CA GLU A 46 17.36 10.93 6.38
C GLU A 46 17.49 10.60 4.89
N LEU A 47 18.00 11.52 4.10
CA LEU A 47 18.28 11.35 2.69
C LEU A 47 19.72 10.89 2.43
N PRO A 48 20.00 10.24 1.28
CA PRO A 48 21.35 9.87 0.89
C PRO A 48 22.33 11.03 0.87
N GLN A 49 23.56 10.76 1.30
CA GLN A 49 24.67 11.70 1.30
C GLN A 49 25.73 11.22 0.30
N LEU A 50 25.79 11.88 -0.84
CA LEU A 50 26.69 11.53 -1.92
C LEU A 50 27.61 12.71 -2.28
N PRO A 51 28.79 12.44 -2.87
CA PRO A 51 29.63 13.49 -3.42
C PRO A 51 28.95 14.16 -4.62
N GLU A 52 29.52 15.27 -5.05
CA GLU A 52 29.18 15.85 -6.34
C GLU A 52 29.43 14.82 -7.46
N ILE A 53 28.47 14.66 -8.37
CA ILE A 53 28.60 13.76 -9.51
C ILE A 53 29.22 14.53 -10.68
N THR A 54 30.34 14.02 -11.15
CA THR A 54 31.12 14.55 -12.26
C THR A 54 31.42 13.43 -13.25
N SER A 55 32.05 13.76 -14.38
CA SER A 55 32.50 12.72 -15.33
C SER A 55 33.53 11.76 -14.73
N ALA A 56 34.27 12.19 -13.70
CA ALA A 56 35.31 11.36 -13.06
C ALA A 56 34.73 10.24 -12.16
N ASN A 57 33.51 10.39 -11.66
CA ASN A 57 32.81 9.38 -10.86
C ASN A 57 31.49 8.90 -11.51
N THR A 58 31.38 9.01 -12.83
CA THR A 58 30.27 8.50 -13.65
C THR A 58 30.74 7.32 -14.49
N PHE A 59 30.00 6.22 -14.43
CA PHE A 59 30.35 4.92 -15.00
C PHE A 59 29.24 4.45 -15.96
N ASN A 60 29.49 4.54 -17.28
CA ASN A 60 28.53 4.06 -18.27
C ASN A 60 28.66 2.55 -18.45
N ILE A 61 27.56 1.80 -18.39
CA ILE A 61 27.59 0.34 -18.50
C ILE A 61 28.20 -0.16 -19.83
N LYS A 62 28.15 0.66 -20.89
CA LYS A 62 28.79 0.33 -22.20
C LYS A 62 30.30 0.19 -22.06
N ASP A 63 30.94 1.00 -21.22
CA ASP A 63 32.37 0.97 -21.00
C ASP A 63 32.83 -0.32 -20.29
N TYR A 64 31.87 -1.06 -19.72
CA TYR A 64 32.06 -2.35 -19.04
C TYR A 64 31.60 -3.55 -19.87
N GLY A 65 31.27 -3.31 -21.14
CA GLY A 65 30.91 -4.36 -22.10
C GLY A 65 29.42 -4.63 -22.23
N ALA A 66 28.54 -3.76 -21.69
CA ALA A 66 27.12 -3.89 -21.94
C ALA A 66 26.76 -3.55 -23.39
N SER A 67 25.82 -4.31 -23.97
CA SER A 67 25.30 -4.10 -25.31
C SER A 67 23.80 -4.34 -25.36
N THR A 68 23.09 -3.52 -26.14
CA THR A 68 21.65 -3.71 -26.40
C THR A 68 21.35 -4.97 -27.22
N SER A 69 22.35 -5.56 -27.88
CA SER A 69 22.25 -6.83 -28.58
C SER A 69 22.62 -8.05 -27.74
N ALA A 70 23.13 -7.83 -26.50
CA ALA A 70 23.46 -8.93 -25.61
C ALA A 70 22.18 -9.56 -25.03
N GLU A 71 22.16 -10.88 -24.94
CA GLU A 71 21.05 -11.61 -24.29
C GLU A 71 20.98 -11.34 -22.77
N ASP A 72 22.10 -10.94 -22.15
CA ASP A 72 22.18 -10.59 -20.74
C ASP A 72 23.40 -9.69 -20.46
N ASN A 73 23.15 -8.59 -19.77
CA ASN A 73 24.16 -7.62 -19.37
C ASN A 73 24.49 -7.64 -17.87
N THR A 74 24.01 -8.64 -17.11
CA THR A 74 24.16 -8.68 -15.64
C THR A 74 25.60 -8.45 -15.19
N LYS A 75 26.57 -9.18 -15.76
CA LYS A 75 27.99 -9.05 -15.40
C LYS A 75 28.56 -7.68 -15.79
N ALA A 76 28.16 -7.13 -16.91
CA ALA A 76 28.65 -5.81 -17.34
C ALA A 76 28.11 -4.70 -16.42
N ILE A 77 26.81 -4.74 -16.09
CA ILE A 77 26.19 -3.81 -15.15
C ILE A 77 26.84 -3.94 -13.77
N GLN A 78 27.04 -5.18 -13.29
CA GLN A 78 27.67 -5.40 -11.99
C GLN A 78 29.11 -4.88 -11.94
N LYS A 79 29.91 -5.05 -13.02
CA LYS A 79 31.26 -4.47 -13.11
C LYS A 79 31.24 -2.93 -13.00
N ALA A 80 30.27 -2.27 -13.64
CA ALA A 80 30.10 -0.82 -13.52
C ALA A 80 29.75 -0.42 -12.08
N LEU A 81 28.84 -1.14 -11.42
CA LEU A 81 28.48 -0.94 -10.00
C LEU A 81 29.70 -1.17 -9.08
N ASP A 82 30.54 -2.15 -9.38
CA ASP A 82 31.75 -2.44 -8.61
C ASP A 82 32.85 -1.41 -8.81
N ALA A 83 32.90 -0.73 -9.96
CA ALA A 83 33.86 0.32 -10.26
C ALA A 83 33.62 1.64 -9.49
N VAL A 84 32.40 1.88 -8.98
CA VAL A 84 32.12 3.07 -8.16
C VAL A 84 33.09 3.14 -6.97
N PRO A 85 33.82 4.23 -6.76
CA PRO A 85 34.79 4.34 -5.66
C PRO A 85 34.10 4.44 -4.29
N ALA A 86 34.86 4.25 -3.21
CA ALA A 86 34.35 4.26 -1.85
C ALA A 86 33.72 5.61 -1.43
N ASN A 87 34.18 6.73 -2.00
CA ASN A 87 33.59 8.04 -1.78
C ASN A 87 32.28 8.26 -2.53
N GLY A 88 31.95 7.42 -3.54
CA GLY A 88 30.67 7.39 -4.24
C GLY A 88 30.73 7.78 -5.72
N GLY A 89 29.64 7.48 -6.44
CA GLY A 89 29.52 7.79 -7.86
C GLY A 89 28.21 7.31 -8.47
N MET A 90 28.09 7.48 -9.78
CA MET A 90 26.88 7.17 -10.54
C MET A 90 27.15 6.15 -11.63
N VAL A 91 26.32 5.11 -11.69
CA VAL A 91 26.27 4.15 -12.80
C VAL A 91 25.13 4.54 -13.71
N VAL A 92 25.42 4.73 -15.00
CA VAL A 92 24.44 5.15 -16.02
C VAL A 92 24.02 3.98 -16.87
N ILE A 93 22.71 3.75 -16.91
CA ILE A 93 22.03 2.90 -17.89
C ILE A 93 21.56 3.83 -19.02
N PRO A 94 22.22 3.90 -20.16
CA PRO A 94 21.85 4.85 -21.23
C PRO A 94 20.62 4.39 -22.00
N ALA A 95 20.08 5.26 -22.86
CA ALA A 95 18.94 4.94 -23.71
C ALA A 95 19.14 3.61 -24.46
N GLY A 96 18.06 2.80 -24.55
CA GLY A 96 18.05 1.47 -25.13
C GLY A 96 17.48 0.41 -24.19
N THR A 97 17.33 -0.81 -24.71
CA THR A 97 16.87 -1.95 -23.89
C THR A 97 18.05 -2.82 -23.47
N TRP A 98 18.21 -3.00 -22.18
CA TRP A 98 19.31 -3.70 -21.54
C TRP A 98 18.77 -4.92 -20.81
N MET A 99 18.94 -6.10 -21.40
CA MET A 99 18.53 -7.36 -20.79
C MET A 99 19.43 -7.68 -19.60
N PHE A 100 18.84 -8.16 -18.48
CA PHE A 100 19.59 -8.55 -17.28
C PHE A 100 18.87 -9.68 -16.52
N GLY A 101 19.54 -10.32 -15.59
CA GLY A 101 18.92 -11.19 -14.60
C GLY A 101 18.92 -12.68 -14.95
N SER A 102 19.79 -13.15 -15.87
CA SER A 102 19.96 -14.58 -16.09
C SER A 102 20.57 -15.26 -14.86
N LYS A 103 20.00 -16.42 -14.50
CA LYS A 103 20.51 -17.27 -13.41
C LYS A 103 21.97 -17.70 -13.63
N ASP A 104 22.41 -17.80 -14.89
CA ASP A 104 23.76 -18.24 -15.26
C ASP A 104 24.80 -17.10 -15.14
N GLN A 105 24.35 -15.85 -14.99
CA GLN A 105 25.23 -14.69 -14.85
C GLN A 105 25.16 -14.00 -13.49
N MET A 106 24.38 -14.53 -12.56
CA MET A 106 24.29 -13.98 -11.22
C MET A 106 25.65 -13.86 -10.55
N THR A 107 25.86 -12.74 -9.89
CA THR A 107 27.11 -12.48 -9.14
C THR A 107 27.06 -13.04 -7.72
N SER A 108 25.88 -13.41 -7.23
CA SER A 108 25.68 -14.02 -5.92
C SER A 108 24.50 -14.98 -5.92
N GLN A 109 24.37 -15.76 -4.84
CA GLN A 109 23.24 -16.69 -4.66
C GLN A 109 21.98 -16.02 -4.09
N THR A 110 22.00 -14.72 -3.79
CA THR A 110 20.88 -14.02 -3.14
C THR A 110 20.40 -12.80 -3.90
N GLU A 111 21.22 -12.26 -4.81
CA GLU A 111 20.91 -11.08 -5.62
C GLU A 111 21.46 -11.21 -7.04
N VAL A 112 20.77 -10.64 -7.99
CA VAL A 112 21.23 -10.53 -9.37
C VAL A 112 22.19 -9.36 -9.52
N LEU A 113 21.72 -8.14 -9.19
CA LEU A 113 22.54 -6.93 -9.12
C LEU A 113 22.65 -6.46 -7.68
N SER A 114 23.87 -6.23 -7.23
CA SER A 114 24.17 -5.82 -5.86
C SER A 114 24.79 -4.43 -5.83
N ILE A 115 24.05 -3.46 -5.29
CA ILE A 115 24.49 -2.05 -5.20
C ILE A 115 25.25 -1.85 -3.89
N LYS A 116 26.35 -1.12 -3.92
CA LYS A 116 27.12 -0.75 -2.73
C LYS A 116 26.79 0.66 -2.24
N SER A 117 27.27 1.00 -1.06
CA SER A 117 27.06 2.33 -0.47
C SER A 117 27.49 3.45 -1.41
N LYS A 118 26.83 4.60 -1.27
CA LYS A 118 27.12 5.84 -2.00
C LYS A 118 27.06 5.69 -3.53
N THR A 119 26.09 4.89 -3.99
CA THR A 119 25.92 4.60 -5.42
C THR A 119 24.59 5.10 -5.93
N ILE A 120 24.62 5.77 -7.07
CA ILE A 120 23.45 6.09 -7.86
C ILE A 120 23.36 5.09 -9.01
N LEU A 121 22.25 4.41 -9.16
CA LEU A 121 21.87 3.72 -10.40
C LEU A 121 20.92 4.64 -11.17
N HIS A 122 21.40 5.24 -12.24
CA HIS A 122 20.68 6.21 -13.05
C HIS A 122 20.23 5.60 -14.37
N LEU A 123 18.93 5.65 -14.64
CA LEU A 123 18.32 5.25 -15.91
C LEU A 123 18.06 6.50 -16.74
N SER A 124 18.78 6.70 -17.83
CA SER A 124 18.54 7.81 -18.74
C SER A 124 17.15 7.74 -19.37
N ALA A 125 16.66 8.85 -19.90
CA ALA A 125 15.42 8.84 -20.71
C ALA A 125 15.50 7.78 -21.82
N ASN A 126 14.42 7.04 -22.04
CA ASN A 126 14.33 5.92 -22.97
C ASN A 126 15.25 4.71 -22.65
N ALA A 127 15.77 4.61 -21.44
CA ALA A 127 16.44 3.41 -20.97
C ALA A 127 15.40 2.40 -20.43
N THR A 128 15.52 1.15 -20.86
CA THR A 128 14.76 0.04 -20.28
C THR A 128 15.72 -1.01 -19.73
N LEU A 129 15.75 -1.17 -18.41
CA LEU A 129 16.42 -2.29 -17.76
C LEU A 129 15.43 -3.45 -17.69
N LYS A 130 15.60 -4.46 -18.52
CA LYS A 130 14.61 -5.50 -18.77
C LYS A 130 15.08 -6.86 -18.27
N LEU A 131 14.28 -7.50 -17.40
CA LEU A 131 14.56 -8.86 -16.94
C LEU A 131 14.53 -9.84 -18.12
N VAL A 132 15.40 -10.85 -18.09
CA VAL A 132 15.34 -11.96 -19.04
C VAL A 132 14.05 -12.78 -18.83
N GLU A 133 13.72 -13.62 -19.80
CA GLU A 133 12.50 -14.43 -19.77
C GLU A 133 12.41 -15.39 -18.58
N TYR A 134 11.17 -15.74 -18.22
CA TYR A 134 10.87 -16.81 -17.27
C TYR A 134 11.66 -18.07 -17.58
N GLY A 135 12.30 -18.73 -16.87
CA GLY A 135 13.13 -19.91 -17.17
C GLY A 135 14.61 -19.60 -17.38
N LYS A 136 14.96 -18.44 -17.91
CA LYS A 136 16.33 -17.91 -17.88
C LYS A 136 16.60 -17.17 -16.57
N ALA A 137 15.62 -16.49 -15.99
CA ALA A 137 15.73 -15.83 -14.71
C ALA A 137 15.66 -16.84 -13.52
N PRO A 138 16.25 -16.48 -12.35
CA PRO A 138 16.17 -17.31 -11.16
C PRO A 138 14.73 -17.35 -10.60
N ASN A 139 14.23 -18.54 -10.31
CA ASN A 139 12.91 -18.77 -9.72
C ASN A 139 13.05 -19.32 -8.28
N SER A 140 13.67 -18.54 -7.38
CA SER A 140 14.09 -18.98 -6.05
C SER A 140 14.08 -17.88 -4.98
N LYS A 141 13.16 -16.90 -5.06
CA LYS A 141 13.07 -15.73 -4.14
C LYS A 141 14.35 -14.87 -4.07
N ILE A 142 15.10 -14.83 -5.16
CA ILE A 142 16.28 -13.99 -5.28
C ILE A 142 15.86 -12.55 -5.56
N VAL A 143 16.55 -11.59 -4.98
CA VAL A 143 16.34 -10.16 -5.25
C VAL A 143 16.98 -9.80 -6.60
N PHE A 144 16.25 -9.13 -7.47
CA PHE A 144 16.82 -8.75 -8.77
C PHE A 144 17.75 -7.53 -8.67
N ILE A 145 17.38 -6.52 -7.86
CA ILE A 145 18.22 -5.35 -7.57
C ILE A 145 18.23 -5.10 -6.06
N GLY A 146 19.38 -5.20 -5.42
CA GLY A 146 19.46 -5.07 -3.98
C GLY A 146 20.83 -4.67 -3.45
N CYS A 147 21.08 -4.89 -2.16
CA CYS A 147 22.32 -4.52 -1.49
C CYS A 147 22.77 -5.54 -0.42
N LYS A 148 22.09 -6.68 -0.27
CA LYS A 148 22.33 -7.65 0.79
C LYS A 148 23.75 -8.21 0.82
N ASN A 149 24.30 -8.47 -0.35
CA ASN A 149 25.65 -9.06 -0.46
C ASN A 149 26.78 -8.08 -0.16
N ARG A 150 26.48 -6.81 0.06
CA ARG A 150 27.49 -5.78 0.38
C ARG A 150 27.83 -5.72 1.87
N GLY A 151 27.25 -6.61 2.68
CA GLY A 151 27.51 -6.67 4.11
C GLY A 151 26.67 -5.70 4.94
N LYS A 152 27.03 -5.54 6.21
CA LYS A 152 26.33 -4.63 7.13
C LYS A 152 26.79 -3.18 6.92
N GLY A 153 25.93 -2.22 7.24
CA GLY A 153 26.28 -0.81 7.23
C GLY A 153 26.18 -0.13 5.86
N ILE A 154 25.43 -0.71 4.92
CA ILE A 154 25.12 -0.09 3.62
C ILE A 154 24.36 1.22 3.84
N THR A 155 24.77 2.26 3.12
CA THR A 155 24.12 3.57 3.18
C THR A 155 24.15 4.26 1.82
N ASP A 156 23.22 5.22 1.65
CA ASP A 156 23.34 6.21 0.57
C ASP A 156 23.22 5.58 -0.83
N ILE A 157 22.11 4.89 -1.07
CA ILE A 157 21.80 4.34 -2.40
C ILE A 157 20.67 5.14 -3.03
N ILE A 158 20.85 5.51 -4.30
CA ILE A 158 19.81 6.12 -5.12
C ILE A 158 19.57 5.25 -6.35
N ILE A 159 18.28 4.99 -6.64
CA ILE A 159 17.83 4.50 -7.95
C ILE A 159 16.96 5.61 -8.53
N GLU A 160 17.36 6.13 -9.67
CA GLU A 160 16.62 7.24 -10.29
C GLU A 160 16.54 7.12 -11.80
N GLY A 161 15.55 7.80 -12.35
CA GLY A 161 15.39 7.94 -13.79
C GLY A 161 15.14 9.39 -14.21
N GLU A 162 14.80 9.57 -15.47
CA GLU A 162 14.41 10.84 -16.07
C GLU A 162 12.91 10.90 -16.42
N GLY A 163 12.07 10.18 -15.65
CA GLY A 163 10.62 10.12 -15.80
C GLY A 163 10.10 8.79 -16.37
N GLU A 164 8.89 8.80 -16.90
CA GLU A 164 8.13 7.62 -17.36
C GLU A 164 8.82 6.78 -18.46
N THR A 165 9.80 7.34 -19.15
CA THR A 165 10.56 6.63 -20.19
C THR A 165 11.80 5.91 -19.66
N SER A 166 12.14 6.12 -18.38
CA SER A 166 13.16 5.37 -17.66
C SER A 166 12.50 4.17 -16.99
N VAL A 167 12.68 2.96 -17.53
CA VAL A 167 11.84 1.81 -17.21
C VAL A 167 12.64 0.65 -16.63
N ILE A 168 12.10 0.03 -15.57
CA ILE A 168 12.49 -1.31 -15.12
C ILE A 168 11.33 -2.25 -15.47
N ASP A 169 11.57 -3.25 -16.33
CA ASP A 169 10.55 -4.18 -16.83
C ASP A 169 10.87 -5.63 -16.41
N GLY A 170 10.01 -6.21 -15.60
CA GLY A 170 10.21 -7.55 -15.05
C GLY A 170 9.73 -8.71 -15.91
N GLN A 171 9.10 -8.46 -17.07
CA GLN A 171 8.54 -9.50 -17.95
C GLN A 171 7.63 -10.52 -17.24
N GLY A 172 6.80 -10.07 -16.28
CA GLY A 172 6.06 -10.89 -15.32
C GLY A 172 4.97 -11.80 -15.89
N ALA A 173 4.45 -11.52 -17.10
CA ALA A 173 3.28 -12.22 -17.64
C ALA A 173 3.41 -13.76 -17.61
N ARG A 174 4.58 -14.31 -17.97
CA ARG A 174 4.81 -15.76 -17.94
C ARG A 174 4.96 -16.30 -16.52
N TRP A 175 5.43 -15.49 -15.58
CA TRP A 175 5.48 -15.83 -14.16
C TRP A 175 4.09 -15.98 -13.57
N TRP A 176 3.20 -15.02 -13.84
CA TRP A 176 1.82 -15.07 -13.35
C TRP A 176 1.05 -16.25 -13.92
N LEU A 177 1.26 -16.53 -15.23
CA LEU A 177 0.69 -17.71 -15.87
C LEU A 177 1.22 -19.01 -15.24
N ALA A 178 2.50 -19.07 -14.88
CA ALA A 178 3.07 -20.23 -14.18
C ALA A 178 2.36 -20.49 -12.84
N LYS A 179 2.09 -19.43 -12.07
CA LYS A 179 1.32 -19.57 -10.83
C LYS A 179 -0.09 -20.10 -11.07
N GLU A 180 -0.80 -19.57 -12.06
CA GLU A 180 -2.16 -20.03 -12.38
C GLU A 180 -2.17 -21.48 -12.84
N ASN A 181 -1.19 -21.89 -13.60
CA ASN A 181 -1.00 -23.27 -14.08
C ASN A 181 -0.47 -24.22 -12.99
N LYS A 182 -0.24 -23.73 -11.76
CA LYS A 182 0.37 -24.50 -10.66
C LYS A 182 1.77 -25.06 -10.99
N GLU A 183 2.49 -24.37 -11.86
CA GLU A 183 3.90 -24.58 -12.09
C GLU A 183 4.73 -24.00 -10.93
N THR A 184 6.02 -24.24 -10.90
CA THR A 184 6.90 -23.60 -9.91
C THR A 184 6.82 -22.08 -10.03
N PHE A 185 6.40 -21.42 -8.97
CA PHE A 185 6.29 -19.97 -8.89
C PHE A 185 6.95 -19.48 -7.60
N ASN A 186 8.14 -18.97 -7.69
CA ASN A 186 8.91 -18.51 -6.55
C ASN A 186 9.72 -17.25 -6.91
N PRO A 187 9.08 -16.15 -7.36
CA PRO A 187 9.78 -14.95 -7.78
C PRO A 187 10.43 -14.24 -6.61
N GLY A 188 11.53 -13.53 -6.90
CA GLY A 188 12.10 -12.54 -5.99
C GLY A 188 11.36 -11.20 -6.07
N ALA A 189 11.75 -10.26 -5.21
CA ALA A 189 11.38 -8.86 -5.36
C ALA A 189 12.21 -8.20 -6.47
N MET A 190 11.61 -7.26 -7.22
CA MET A 190 12.37 -6.54 -8.25
C MET A 190 13.42 -5.66 -7.61
N ILE A 191 13.04 -4.82 -6.64
CA ILE A 191 13.97 -4.01 -5.84
C ILE A 191 13.76 -4.36 -4.37
N ARG A 192 14.85 -4.66 -3.63
CA ARG A 192 14.78 -4.85 -2.18
C ARG A 192 16.03 -4.37 -1.48
N PHE A 193 15.83 -3.50 -0.51
CA PHE A 193 16.86 -3.08 0.43
C PHE A 193 16.65 -3.79 1.77
N GLU A 194 17.31 -4.92 1.98
CA GLU A 194 17.10 -5.74 3.17
C GLU A 194 17.77 -5.18 4.43
N GLN A 195 18.76 -4.32 4.28
CA GLN A 195 19.54 -3.73 5.38
C GLN A 195 20.16 -2.39 4.97
N GLY A 196 20.53 -1.61 5.96
CA GLY A 196 21.18 -0.33 5.73
C GLY A 196 20.26 0.88 5.90
N LYS A 197 20.67 2.04 5.45
CA LYS A 197 19.88 3.26 5.58
C LYS A 197 20.14 4.30 4.51
N ARG A 198 19.21 5.24 4.37
CA ARG A 198 19.21 6.35 3.41
C ARG A 198 19.15 5.86 1.97
N PHE A 199 17.95 5.46 1.59
CA PHE A 199 17.60 5.04 0.25
C PHE A 199 16.69 6.07 -0.41
N LEU A 200 16.92 6.35 -1.70
CA LEU A 200 16.07 7.24 -2.49
C LEU A 200 15.76 6.58 -3.84
N LEU A 201 14.47 6.44 -4.14
CA LEU A 201 13.96 5.93 -5.41
C LEU A 201 13.08 6.99 -6.04
N ARG A 202 13.40 7.45 -7.27
CA ARG A 202 12.63 8.54 -7.89
C ARG A 202 12.66 8.59 -9.40
N ASN A 203 11.64 9.20 -9.98
CA ASN A 203 11.56 9.59 -11.40
C ASN A 203 11.73 8.43 -12.38
N PHE A 204 11.16 7.26 -12.12
CA PHE A 204 11.18 6.14 -13.05
C PHE A 204 9.87 5.34 -13.03
N LYS A 205 9.72 4.50 -14.02
CA LYS A 205 8.63 3.53 -14.11
C LYS A 205 9.15 2.13 -13.85
N ILE A 206 8.39 1.36 -13.05
CA ILE A 206 8.59 -0.08 -12.86
C ILE A 206 7.33 -0.81 -13.34
N GLN A 207 7.48 -1.88 -14.10
CA GLN A 207 6.33 -2.58 -14.69
C GLN A 207 6.58 -4.07 -14.85
N ASN A 208 5.47 -4.83 -14.95
CA ASN A 208 5.47 -6.25 -15.25
C ASN A 208 6.42 -7.06 -14.36
N THR A 209 6.46 -6.79 -13.07
CA THR A 209 7.36 -7.52 -12.16
C THR A 209 6.85 -8.95 -11.90
N PRO A 210 7.73 -9.94 -11.75
CA PRO A 210 7.33 -11.30 -11.41
C PRO A 210 6.57 -11.43 -10.10
N GLY A 211 6.89 -10.60 -9.11
CA GLY A 211 6.32 -10.54 -7.77
C GLY A 211 6.38 -9.12 -7.24
N VAL A 212 6.71 -8.94 -5.95
CA VAL A 212 6.76 -7.62 -5.29
C VAL A 212 7.66 -6.64 -6.05
N ASN A 213 7.16 -5.42 -6.29
CA ASN A 213 7.91 -4.39 -7.00
C ASN A 213 9.06 -3.84 -6.16
N ILE A 214 8.73 -3.21 -5.02
CA ILE A 214 9.72 -2.57 -4.14
C ILE A 214 9.51 -3.10 -2.72
N THR A 215 10.58 -3.52 -2.05
CA THR A 215 10.56 -3.90 -0.64
C THR A 215 11.60 -3.09 0.14
N ILE A 216 11.16 -2.43 1.20
CA ILE A 216 12.05 -1.74 2.13
C ILE A 216 12.14 -2.54 3.40
N SER A 217 13.35 -2.95 3.74
CA SER A 217 13.72 -3.74 4.90
C SER A 217 13.31 -5.22 4.84
N ASN A 218 13.77 -5.95 5.84
CA ASN A 218 13.37 -7.29 6.19
C ASN A 218 13.60 -7.45 7.70
N GLY A 219 12.52 -7.29 8.48
CA GLY A 219 12.60 -7.35 9.95
C GLY A 219 13.39 -6.17 10.54
N GLY A 220 13.05 -4.93 10.18
CA GLY A 220 13.57 -3.70 10.79
C GLY A 220 15.04 -3.36 10.48
N LYS A 221 15.72 -4.08 9.59
CA LYS A 221 17.16 -3.89 9.33
C LYS A 221 17.51 -2.78 8.35
N ALA A 222 16.56 -2.32 7.55
CA ALA A 222 16.71 -1.16 6.68
C ALA A 222 15.78 -0.04 7.15
N SER A 223 16.21 1.20 6.98
CA SER A 223 15.48 2.38 7.43
C SER A 223 15.81 3.62 6.59
N HIS A 224 15.04 4.69 6.80
CA HIS A 224 15.23 5.95 6.09
C HIS A 224 15.20 5.77 4.58
N ALA A 225 14.03 5.44 4.05
CA ALA A 225 13.80 5.33 2.62
C ALA A 225 12.79 6.39 2.15
N THR A 226 13.08 6.99 1.00
CA THR A 226 12.18 7.91 0.31
C THR A 226 11.89 7.39 -1.09
N ILE A 227 10.62 7.35 -1.47
CA ILE A 227 10.15 6.92 -2.79
C ILE A 227 9.22 8.00 -3.31
N HIS A 228 9.55 8.62 -4.45
CA HIS A 228 8.66 9.62 -5.03
C HIS A 228 8.76 9.71 -6.55
N ASP A 229 7.71 10.25 -7.16
CA ASP A 229 7.62 10.35 -8.63
C ASP A 229 7.91 9.01 -9.32
N VAL A 230 7.42 7.90 -8.72
CA VAL A 230 7.55 6.54 -9.25
C VAL A 230 6.20 6.07 -9.74
N THR A 231 6.18 5.54 -10.96
CA THR A 231 5.03 4.83 -11.51
C THR A 231 5.24 3.33 -11.40
N ILE A 232 4.33 2.64 -10.71
CA ILE A 232 4.23 1.17 -10.69
C ILE A 232 3.04 0.76 -11.55
N SER A 233 3.28 -0.05 -12.59
CA SER A 233 2.28 -0.38 -13.59
C SER A 233 2.21 -1.89 -13.85
N GLU A 234 1.35 -2.56 -13.11
CA GLU A 234 1.01 -3.96 -13.30
C GLU A 234 -0.43 -4.08 -13.79
N PRO A 235 -0.80 -5.12 -14.54
CA PRO A 235 -2.20 -5.37 -14.84
C PRO A 235 -2.97 -5.71 -13.56
N ALA A 236 -4.27 -5.45 -13.54
CA ALA A 236 -5.13 -5.89 -12.46
C ALA A 236 -5.10 -7.42 -12.32
N SER A 237 -5.09 -7.91 -11.07
CA SER A 237 -5.15 -9.36 -10.83
C SER A 237 -6.55 -9.89 -11.10
N GLU A 238 -6.71 -10.65 -12.18
CA GLU A 238 -7.95 -11.37 -12.54
C GLU A 238 -7.76 -12.86 -12.33
N ILE A 239 -7.82 -13.29 -11.08
CA ILE A 239 -7.65 -14.70 -10.69
C ILE A 239 -8.65 -15.60 -11.44
N GLY A 240 -8.15 -16.71 -12.00
CA GLY A 240 -8.94 -17.66 -12.77
C GLY A 240 -9.18 -17.29 -14.23
N LYS A 241 -8.63 -16.18 -14.70
CA LYS A 241 -8.75 -15.75 -16.10
C LYS A 241 -7.42 -15.73 -16.87
N GLY A 242 -6.36 -16.33 -16.34
CA GLY A 242 -5.02 -16.36 -16.95
C GLY A 242 -4.35 -14.99 -17.06
N LYS A 243 -4.79 -14.01 -16.24
CA LYS A 243 -4.29 -12.63 -16.29
C LYS A 243 -3.96 -12.09 -14.90
N ALA A 244 -3.67 -12.95 -13.96
CA ALA A 244 -3.45 -12.52 -12.60
C ALA A 244 -2.01 -12.11 -12.35
N SER A 245 -1.76 -10.84 -12.09
CA SER A 245 -0.48 -10.35 -11.56
C SER A 245 -0.39 -10.64 -10.05
N HIS A 246 -0.15 -11.90 -9.72
CA HIS A 246 -0.14 -12.37 -8.33
C HIS A 246 1.02 -11.80 -7.52
N ASN A 247 0.71 -11.31 -6.30
CA ASN A 247 1.71 -10.84 -5.34
C ASN A 247 2.65 -9.77 -5.95
N THR A 248 2.10 -8.90 -6.77
CA THR A 248 2.82 -7.75 -7.32
C THR A 248 2.59 -6.51 -6.45
N ASP A 249 2.75 -6.67 -5.12
CA ASP A 249 2.66 -5.55 -4.20
C ASP A 249 3.49 -4.38 -4.71
N GLY A 250 2.95 -3.16 -4.63
CA GLY A 250 3.65 -1.98 -5.11
C GLY A 250 4.86 -1.67 -4.24
N VAL A 251 4.62 -1.27 -2.99
CA VAL A 251 5.69 -1.06 -2.01
C VAL A 251 5.35 -1.81 -0.72
N ALA A 252 6.22 -2.76 -0.35
CA ALA A 252 6.13 -3.49 0.90
C ALA A 252 7.18 -2.98 1.92
N ILE A 253 6.72 -2.54 3.09
CA ILE A 253 7.53 -1.86 4.10
C ILE A 253 7.63 -2.73 5.35
N TRP A 254 8.87 -3.10 5.73
CA TRP A 254 9.21 -3.95 6.87
C TRP A 254 10.21 -3.28 7.81
N GLY A 255 10.20 -1.97 7.89
CA GLY A 255 11.12 -1.21 8.72
C GLY A 255 10.73 0.26 8.85
N PRO A 256 11.43 1.01 9.72
CA PRO A 256 11.03 2.35 10.11
C PRO A 256 11.54 3.46 9.17
N TYR A 257 10.88 4.61 9.30
CA TYR A 257 11.23 5.87 8.63
C TYR A 257 11.17 5.79 7.10
N VAL A 258 9.95 5.67 6.57
CA VAL A 258 9.73 5.61 5.12
C VAL A 258 8.75 6.68 4.68
N ASN A 259 9.15 7.46 3.68
CA ASN A 259 8.31 8.43 2.98
C ASN A 259 8.01 7.96 1.56
N ILE A 260 6.72 8.03 1.16
CA ILE A 260 6.28 7.73 -0.21
C ILE A 260 5.36 8.86 -0.65
N TYR A 261 5.67 9.55 -1.74
CA TYR A 261 4.80 10.62 -2.22
C TYR A 261 4.82 10.80 -3.74
N ASN A 262 3.77 11.43 -4.24
CA ASN A 262 3.61 11.71 -5.67
C ASN A 262 3.81 10.47 -6.56
N CYS A 263 3.35 9.30 -6.09
CA CYS A 263 3.47 8.03 -6.81
C CYS A 263 2.15 7.61 -7.45
N ASN A 264 2.25 6.95 -8.61
CA ASN A 264 1.13 6.33 -9.32
C ASN A 264 1.30 4.81 -9.27
N ILE A 265 0.45 4.12 -8.50
CA ILE A 265 0.61 2.69 -8.21
C ILE A 265 -0.64 1.93 -8.64
N SER A 266 -0.49 1.10 -9.68
CA SER A 266 -1.51 0.14 -10.15
C SER A 266 -0.87 -1.24 -10.22
N ASN A 267 -1.46 -2.21 -9.52
CA ASN A 267 -0.87 -3.54 -9.40
C ASN A 267 -1.93 -4.62 -9.15
N GLY A 268 -1.50 -5.84 -8.88
CA GLY A 268 -2.38 -6.99 -8.64
C GLY A 268 -2.48 -7.42 -7.18
N ASP A 269 -1.87 -6.69 -6.24
CA ASP A 269 -1.93 -6.95 -4.80
C ASP A 269 -1.95 -5.61 -4.02
N ASP A 270 -1.41 -5.52 -2.81
CA ASP A 270 -1.43 -4.30 -2.02
C ASP A 270 -0.67 -3.15 -2.73
N ASN A 271 -1.28 -1.95 -2.83
CA ASN A 271 -0.59 -0.83 -3.47
C ASN A 271 0.60 -0.35 -2.62
N VAL A 272 0.36 -0.10 -1.34
CA VAL A 272 1.40 0.09 -0.32
C VAL A 272 0.98 -0.72 0.90
N VAL A 273 1.88 -1.55 1.41
CA VAL A 273 1.65 -2.37 2.60
C VAL A 273 2.73 -2.15 3.66
N CYS A 274 2.28 -1.93 4.90
CA CYS A 274 3.13 -1.88 6.08
C CYS A 274 3.03 -3.22 6.82
N ASP A 275 4.16 -3.88 6.98
CA ASP A 275 4.32 -5.13 7.70
C ASP A 275 5.21 -4.93 8.95
N ASN A 276 5.60 -6.01 9.64
CA ASN A 276 6.36 -5.99 10.89
C ASN A 276 7.44 -4.90 10.94
N ASP A 277 7.52 -4.20 12.06
CA ASP A 277 8.48 -3.15 12.36
C ASP A 277 8.37 -1.87 11.49
N ALA A 278 7.31 -1.74 10.70
CA ALA A 278 7.01 -0.50 9.98
C ALA A 278 6.61 0.59 10.99
N GLN A 279 7.44 1.60 11.15
CA GLN A 279 7.21 2.71 12.07
C GLN A 279 7.58 4.05 11.44
N TYR A 280 6.80 5.08 11.74
CA TYR A 280 7.00 6.41 11.15
C TYR A 280 6.95 6.36 9.62
N ILE A 281 5.82 5.88 9.12
CA ILE A 281 5.56 5.72 7.68
C ILE A 281 4.61 6.82 7.23
N HIS A 282 5.04 7.65 6.29
CA HIS A 282 4.20 8.68 5.70
C HIS A 282 4.04 8.46 4.20
N VAL A 283 2.80 8.32 3.74
CA VAL A 283 2.44 8.13 2.33
C VAL A 283 1.46 9.23 1.95
N TRP A 284 1.80 10.08 0.96
CA TRP A 284 0.91 11.19 0.61
C TRP A 284 0.95 11.55 -0.87
N ASP A 285 -0.09 12.28 -1.31
CA ASP A 285 -0.24 12.74 -2.70
C ASP A 285 -0.10 11.60 -3.73
N CYS A 286 -0.64 10.42 -3.42
CA CYS A 286 -0.51 9.25 -4.28
C CYS A 286 -1.83 8.89 -4.97
N TYR A 287 -1.70 8.31 -6.16
CA TYR A 287 -2.78 7.67 -6.89
C TYR A 287 -2.64 6.15 -6.84
N PHE A 288 -3.66 5.47 -6.35
CA PHE A 288 -3.77 4.01 -6.38
C PHE A 288 -4.82 3.58 -7.40
N GLY A 289 -4.38 2.94 -8.47
CA GLY A 289 -5.26 2.40 -9.51
C GLY A 289 -5.84 1.05 -9.11
N THR A 290 -5.53 -0.02 -9.86
CA THR A 290 -5.88 -1.38 -9.42
C THR A 290 -4.98 -1.83 -8.28
N GLY A 291 -5.47 -2.78 -7.47
CA GLY A 291 -4.73 -3.33 -6.32
C GLY A 291 -5.63 -3.55 -5.11
N HIS A 292 -5.02 -3.69 -3.93
CA HIS A 292 -5.72 -3.92 -2.67
C HIS A 292 -5.72 -2.71 -1.73
N GLY A 293 -5.28 -1.55 -2.20
CA GLY A 293 -5.37 -0.27 -1.48
C GLY A 293 -4.23 -0.01 -0.49
N ALA A 294 -4.53 0.86 0.49
CA ALA A 294 -3.64 1.19 1.61
C ALA A 294 -3.73 0.09 2.66
N SER A 295 -2.67 -0.71 2.81
CA SER A 295 -2.72 -1.95 3.58
C SER A 295 -1.79 -1.95 4.79
N ILE A 296 -2.25 -2.53 5.89
CA ILE A 296 -1.47 -2.87 7.07
C ILE A 296 -1.52 -4.39 7.25
N GLY A 297 -0.37 -5.03 7.24
CA GLY A 297 -0.26 -6.48 7.46
C GLY A 297 -0.42 -7.34 6.20
N SER A 298 -0.39 -8.63 6.36
CA SER A 298 -0.82 -9.49 7.49
C SER A 298 0.22 -9.85 8.56
N TYR A 299 1.41 -9.33 8.53
CA TYR A 299 2.41 -9.43 9.59
C TYR A 299 2.43 -8.08 10.29
N THR A 300 1.89 -7.98 11.51
CA THR A 300 1.57 -6.68 12.12
C THR A 300 2.30 -6.39 13.43
N HIS A 301 3.30 -7.21 13.77
CA HIS A 301 4.08 -6.98 14.97
C HIS A 301 4.81 -5.63 14.93
N ASN A 302 4.59 -4.80 15.98
CA ASN A 302 5.31 -3.56 16.20
C ASN A 302 5.15 -2.51 15.07
N ILE A 303 3.93 -2.36 14.53
CA ILE A 303 3.62 -1.33 13.53
C ILE A 303 3.06 -0.10 14.23
N LYS A 304 3.69 1.07 14.04
CA LYS A 304 3.29 2.30 14.72
C LYS A 304 3.48 3.53 13.85
N HIS A 305 2.67 4.56 14.12
CA HIS A 305 2.81 5.86 13.48
C HIS A 305 2.80 5.73 11.95
N VAL A 306 1.68 5.26 11.42
CA VAL A 306 1.47 5.12 9.97
C VAL A 306 0.44 6.14 9.51
N TRP A 307 0.81 6.99 8.58
CA TRP A 307 -0.07 8.01 8.03
C TRP A 307 -0.13 7.94 6.50
N PHE A 308 -1.33 7.70 5.98
CA PHE A 308 -1.67 7.87 4.56
C PHE A 308 -2.49 9.15 4.43
N ASP A 309 -2.06 10.09 3.61
CA ASP A 309 -2.71 11.38 3.41
C ASP A 309 -2.91 11.73 1.94
N ASN A 310 -4.04 12.34 1.59
CA ASN A 310 -4.36 12.76 0.22
C ASN A 310 -4.17 11.65 -0.82
N ILE A 311 -4.91 10.54 -0.63
CA ILE A 311 -4.86 9.38 -1.52
C ILE A 311 -6.09 9.36 -2.43
N THR A 312 -5.85 9.32 -3.74
CA THR A 312 -6.89 9.10 -4.74
C THR A 312 -6.88 7.63 -5.19
N MET A 313 -8.02 6.96 -5.09
CA MET A 313 -8.16 5.56 -5.50
C MET A 313 -9.15 5.39 -6.64
N ASN A 314 -8.82 4.51 -7.60
CA ASN A 314 -9.73 4.18 -8.69
C ASN A 314 -9.60 2.71 -9.11
N GLY A 315 -10.52 1.87 -8.61
CA GLY A 315 -10.61 0.45 -9.01
C GLY A 315 -9.87 -0.53 -8.09
N THR A 316 -9.47 -0.11 -6.88
CA THR A 316 -8.89 -1.02 -5.89
C THR A 316 -9.95 -1.96 -5.29
N THR A 317 -9.57 -3.17 -4.90
CA THR A 317 -10.47 -4.12 -4.23
C THR A 317 -10.73 -3.75 -2.77
N ALA A 318 -9.84 -3.03 -2.14
CA ALA A 318 -10.04 -2.40 -0.84
C ALA A 318 -9.55 -0.95 -0.88
N GLY A 319 -10.10 -0.11 -0.03
CA GLY A 319 -9.61 1.25 0.20
C GLY A 319 -8.56 1.24 1.31
N ILE A 320 -9.02 1.27 2.55
CA ILE A 320 -8.23 1.15 3.77
C ILE A 320 -8.39 -0.28 4.28
N ARG A 321 -7.27 -1.00 4.42
CA ARG A 321 -7.30 -2.43 4.74
C ARG A 321 -6.28 -2.78 5.81
N LEU A 322 -6.74 -3.19 6.99
CA LEU A 322 -5.90 -3.70 8.06
C LEU A 322 -6.18 -5.19 8.24
N LYS A 323 -5.15 -6.00 8.42
CA LYS A 323 -5.31 -7.46 8.51
C LYS A 323 -4.19 -8.08 9.34
N THR A 324 -4.53 -8.99 10.25
CA THR A 324 -3.55 -9.78 11.00
C THR A 324 -3.77 -11.26 10.73
N GLY A 325 -2.72 -11.95 10.33
CA GLY A 325 -2.75 -13.38 10.00
C GLY A 325 -2.36 -14.29 11.17
N ILE A 326 -2.37 -15.60 10.89
CA ILE A 326 -1.96 -16.67 11.79
C ILE A 326 -0.83 -17.44 11.14
N ASN A 327 0.23 -17.75 11.88
CA ASN A 327 1.32 -18.58 11.42
C ASN A 327 0.92 -20.07 11.35
N SER A 328 1.70 -20.87 10.65
CA SER A 328 1.46 -22.33 10.53
C SER A 328 1.52 -23.09 11.87
N ASP A 329 2.23 -22.54 12.85
CA ASP A 329 2.32 -23.06 14.22
C ASP A 329 1.15 -22.61 15.12
N GLY A 330 0.23 -21.78 14.57
CA GLY A 330 -0.93 -21.28 15.29
C GLY A 330 -0.69 -19.99 16.06
N THR A 331 0.54 -19.44 16.09
CA THR A 331 0.81 -18.12 16.69
C THR A 331 0.24 -17.01 15.82
N LEU A 332 -0.19 -15.92 16.46
CA LEU A 332 -0.68 -14.74 15.75
C LEU A 332 0.49 -13.94 15.20
N ARG A 333 0.21 -13.02 14.26
CA ARG A 333 1.22 -12.20 13.60
C ARG A 333 1.17 -10.75 14.04
N GLY A 334 0.60 -10.48 15.23
CA GLY A 334 0.36 -9.15 15.76
C GLY A 334 1.29 -8.76 16.91
N GLY A 335 0.85 -7.75 17.64
CA GLY A 335 1.44 -7.22 18.87
C GLY A 335 2.08 -5.85 18.73
N GLY A 336 1.48 -4.83 19.36
CA GLY A 336 2.02 -3.48 19.41
C GLY A 336 1.63 -2.59 18.22
N GLU A 337 0.42 -2.77 17.69
CA GLU A 337 -0.14 -1.94 16.62
C GLU A 337 -0.76 -0.65 17.17
N GLU A 338 -0.24 0.51 16.75
CA GLU A 338 -0.63 1.80 17.31
C GLU A 338 -0.52 2.97 16.32
N ASP A 339 -1.47 3.93 16.41
CA ASP A 339 -1.50 5.20 15.68
C ASP A 339 -1.48 5.04 14.15
N PHE A 340 -2.67 4.76 13.61
CA PHE A 340 -2.92 4.68 12.16
C PHE A 340 -3.80 5.84 11.72
N ARG A 341 -3.35 6.62 10.76
CA ARG A 341 -4.06 7.78 10.24
C ARG A 341 -4.29 7.65 8.74
N PHE A 342 -5.54 7.78 8.31
CA PHE A 342 -5.96 7.75 6.91
C PHE A 342 -6.79 9.00 6.65
N THR A 343 -6.18 9.99 5.99
CA THR A 343 -6.76 11.32 5.85
C THR A 343 -6.89 11.73 4.38
N ASN A 344 -7.96 12.46 4.05
CA ASN A 344 -8.17 13.04 2.73
C ASN A 344 -8.23 12.00 1.58
N PHE A 345 -9.02 10.92 1.77
CA PHE A 345 -9.18 9.88 0.75
C PHE A 345 -10.35 10.17 -0.19
N THR A 346 -10.12 10.01 -1.48
CA THR A 346 -11.18 9.96 -2.50
C THR A 346 -11.16 8.60 -3.19
N MET A 347 -12.26 7.83 -3.05
CA MET A 347 -12.37 6.46 -3.52
C MET A 347 -13.40 6.33 -4.63
N THR A 348 -12.97 5.94 -5.83
CA THR A 348 -13.83 5.65 -7.00
C THR A 348 -13.69 4.19 -7.36
N LYS A 349 -14.82 3.50 -7.61
CA LYS A 349 -14.86 2.06 -7.97
C LYS A 349 -14.10 1.17 -6.99
N VAL A 350 -14.01 1.56 -5.73
CA VAL A 350 -13.43 0.75 -4.66
C VAL A 350 -14.46 -0.28 -4.21
N LYS A 351 -14.03 -1.56 -4.00
CA LYS A 351 -14.99 -2.60 -3.61
C LYS A 351 -15.34 -2.55 -2.12
N ASN A 352 -14.35 -2.54 -1.24
CA ASN A 352 -14.51 -2.50 0.22
C ASN A 352 -13.77 -1.27 0.77
N PRO A 353 -14.45 -0.16 1.05
CA PRO A 353 -13.77 1.10 1.40
C PRO A 353 -13.03 1.06 2.73
N PHE A 354 -13.56 0.38 3.75
CA PHE A 354 -12.88 0.23 5.04
C PHE A 354 -13.03 -1.19 5.58
N SER A 355 -11.91 -1.87 5.74
CA SER A 355 -11.89 -3.23 6.25
C SER A 355 -10.75 -3.47 7.24
N MET A 356 -11.06 -4.19 8.31
CA MET A 356 -10.11 -4.65 9.30
C MET A 356 -10.45 -6.06 9.75
N ASP A 357 -9.48 -6.99 9.68
CA ASP A 357 -9.69 -8.41 9.93
C ASP A 357 -8.53 -9.00 10.74
N CYS A 358 -8.77 -9.25 12.03
CA CYS A 358 -7.81 -9.90 12.91
C CYS A 358 -7.84 -11.44 12.84
N PHE A 359 -8.57 -12.00 11.88
CA PHE A 359 -8.62 -13.43 11.55
C PHE A 359 -8.21 -13.70 10.10
N TYR A 360 -7.38 -12.83 9.53
CA TYR A 360 -6.98 -12.91 8.13
C TYR A 360 -6.08 -14.12 7.89
N ASP A 361 -6.73 -15.24 7.54
CA ASP A 361 -6.10 -16.40 6.94
C ASP A 361 -7.10 -17.15 6.04
N LYS A 362 -6.63 -18.17 5.34
CA LYS A 362 -7.46 -18.94 4.42
C LYS A 362 -8.60 -19.71 5.09
N LYS A 363 -8.54 -19.89 6.41
CA LYS A 363 -9.51 -20.66 7.18
C LYS A 363 -10.70 -19.79 7.62
N TYR A 364 -10.46 -18.50 7.87
CA TYR A 364 -11.43 -17.62 8.52
C TYR A 364 -12.00 -16.52 7.62
N ASN A 365 -11.37 -16.21 6.49
CA ASN A 365 -11.75 -15.07 5.65
C ASN A 365 -13.00 -15.24 4.80
N SER A 366 -13.72 -16.34 4.92
CA SER A 366 -14.88 -16.63 4.07
C SER A 366 -16.23 -16.64 4.79
N ASP A 367 -16.27 -16.47 6.13
CA ASP A 367 -17.50 -16.63 6.87
C ASP A 367 -17.48 -15.81 8.19
N PRO A 368 -18.63 -15.36 8.71
CA PRO A 368 -18.78 -14.79 10.05
C PRO A 368 -18.43 -15.79 11.19
N LEU A 369 -17.45 -16.63 10.98
CA LEU A 369 -16.98 -17.67 11.91
C LEU A 369 -16.30 -17.14 13.15
N VAL A 370 -16.03 -15.86 13.20
CA VAL A 370 -15.58 -15.15 14.39
C VAL A 370 -16.40 -15.49 15.62
N ASP A 371 -17.69 -15.71 15.46
CA ASP A 371 -18.58 -16.12 16.56
C ASP A 371 -18.26 -17.50 17.14
N LYS A 372 -17.53 -18.31 16.41
CA LYS A 372 -17.12 -19.64 16.83
C LYS A 372 -15.71 -19.66 17.41
N GLU A 373 -14.99 -18.54 17.32
CA GLU A 373 -13.64 -18.43 17.88
C GLU A 373 -13.74 -18.22 19.38
N ASN A 374 -13.16 -19.11 20.14
CA ASN A 374 -13.00 -18.92 21.57
C ASN A 374 -11.83 -17.95 21.83
N ALA A 375 -11.95 -17.14 22.88
CA ALA A 375 -10.85 -16.29 23.32
C ALA A 375 -9.60 -17.13 23.60
N ARG A 376 -8.46 -16.65 23.14
CA ARG A 376 -7.14 -17.23 23.39
C ARG A 376 -6.46 -16.53 24.55
N ALA A 377 -5.43 -17.15 25.12
CA ALA A 377 -4.53 -16.43 26.02
C ALA A 377 -3.85 -15.28 25.25
N VAL A 378 -3.80 -14.12 25.86
CA VAL A 378 -3.08 -12.96 25.33
C VAL A 378 -1.59 -13.15 25.52
N ASP A 379 -0.82 -12.95 24.47
CA ASP A 379 0.64 -12.99 24.45
C ASP A 379 1.24 -11.88 23.57
N SER A 380 2.55 -11.88 23.38
CA SER A 380 3.27 -10.87 22.59
C SER A 380 2.94 -10.89 21.09
N THR A 381 2.25 -11.91 20.62
CA THR A 381 1.83 -12.06 19.21
C THR A 381 0.36 -11.69 18.98
N THR A 382 -0.37 -11.41 20.06
CA THR A 382 -1.78 -11.02 19.98
C THR A 382 -1.90 -9.61 19.42
N PRO A 383 -2.71 -9.38 18.35
CA PRO A 383 -2.89 -8.04 17.81
C PRO A 383 -3.57 -7.11 18.82
N THR A 384 -3.07 -5.90 18.95
CA THR A 384 -3.50 -4.91 19.95
C THR A 384 -3.84 -3.55 19.34
N TYR A 385 -4.47 -3.54 18.19
CA TYR A 385 -4.76 -2.32 17.44
C TYR A 385 -5.39 -1.22 18.29
N ASN A 386 -4.74 -0.06 18.29
CA ASN A 386 -5.15 1.09 19.09
C ASN A 386 -4.92 2.40 18.32
N GLY A 387 -5.94 3.27 18.27
CA GLY A 387 -5.83 4.57 17.64
C GLY A 387 -5.85 4.50 16.10
N ILE A 388 -7.05 4.36 15.52
CA ILE A 388 -7.26 4.36 14.07
C ILE A 388 -8.12 5.57 13.73
N LEU A 389 -7.59 6.50 12.95
CA LEU A 389 -8.28 7.69 12.49
C LEU A 389 -8.55 7.60 10.98
N LEU A 390 -9.82 7.69 10.60
CA LEU A 390 -10.23 8.02 9.25
C LEU A 390 -10.78 9.46 9.26
N GLN A 391 -10.18 10.36 8.47
CA GLN A 391 -10.63 11.75 8.40
C GLN A 391 -10.75 12.22 6.96
N ASN A 392 -11.88 12.88 6.62
CA ASN A 392 -12.15 13.37 5.27
C ASN A 392 -12.08 12.24 4.22
N VAL A 393 -12.69 11.10 4.49
CA VAL A 393 -12.72 9.94 3.59
C VAL A 393 -14.06 9.89 2.86
N LYS A 394 -14.04 9.79 1.55
CA LYS A 394 -15.28 9.70 0.76
C LYS A 394 -15.21 8.69 -0.37
N THR A 395 -16.34 8.03 -0.63
CA THR A 395 -16.58 7.28 -1.86
C THR A 395 -17.35 8.15 -2.86
N THR A 396 -16.97 8.11 -4.13
CA THR A 396 -17.64 8.90 -5.19
C THR A 396 -18.79 8.13 -5.85
N ASP A 397 -18.86 6.83 -5.62
CA ASP A 397 -19.87 5.91 -6.13
C ASP A 397 -20.27 4.88 -5.06
N VAL A 398 -21.23 4.01 -5.39
CA VAL A 398 -21.70 2.96 -4.49
C VAL A 398 -20.76 1.75 -4.57
N CYS A 399 -19.95 1.55 -3.55
CA CYS A 399 -19.01 0.43 -3.45
C CYS A 399 -19.73 -0.93 -3.52
N ALA A 400 -19.15 -1.90 -4.22
CA ALA A 400 -19.78 -3.19 -4.46
C ALA A 400 -19.73 -4.14 -3.24
N GLY A 401 -18.84 -3.91 -2.30
CA GLY A 401 -18.62 -4.73 -1.11
C GLY A 401 -19.26 -4.17 0.15
N ASN A 402 -18.69 -4.51 1.30
CA ASN A 402 -19.13 -4.03 2.61
C ASN A 402 -18.73 -2.57 2.83
N ALA A 403 -19.63 -1.82 3.45
CA ALA A 403 -19.35 -0.43 3.82
C ALA A 403 -18.25 -0.35 4.89
N ILE A 404 -18.43 -1.13 5.95
CA ILE A 404 -17.47 -1.26 7.07
C ILE A 404 -17.38 -2.74 7.45
N PHE A 405 -16.16 -3.21 7.64
CA PHE A 405 -15.87 -4.56 8.12
C PHE A 405 -14.76 -4.47 9.16
N LEU A 406 -15.12 -4.49 10.44
CA LEU A 406 -14.19 -4.37 11.57
C LEU A 406 -14.32 -5.58 12.47
N ILE A 407 -13.38 -6.51 12.38
CA ILE A 407 -13.38 -7.75 13.14
C ILE A 407 -12.13 -7.82 14.01
N GLY A 408 -12.28 -7.45 15.27
CA GLY A 408 -11.30 -7.66 16.33
C GLY A 408 -11.30 -9.11 16.83
N ARG A 409 -10.58 -9.37 17.90
CA ARG A 409 -10.55 -10.67 18.57
C ARG A 409 -11.24 -10.61 19.92
N PRO A 410 -11.89 -11.69 20.38
CA PRO A 410 -12.59 -11.68 21.68
C PRO A 410 -11.64 -11.46 22.87
N GLU A 411 -10.38 -11.85 22.74
CA GLU A 411 -9.34 -11.62 23.76
C GLU A 411 -8.62 -10.27 23.64
N SER A 412 -8.77 -9.59 22.49
CA SER A 412 -8.11 -8.31 22.22
C SER A 412 -8.91 -7.49 21.22
N HIS A 413 -9.77 -6.62 21.73
CA HIS A 413 -10.61 -5.76 20.91
C HIS A 413 -9.76 -4.71 20.17
N ILE A 414 -10.22 -4.31 18.98
CA ILE A 414 -9.75 -3.10 18.30
C ILE A 414 -10.20 -1.91 19.13
N ARG A 415 -9.32 -0.94 19.36
CA ARG A 415 -9.63 0.19 20.25
C ARG A 415 -9.43 1.55 19.60
N ASN A 416 -10.28 2.49 19.99
CA ASN A 416 -10.16 3.91 19.61
C ASN A 416 -10.18 4.11 18.09
N VAL A 417 -11.26 3.73 17.45
CA VAL A 417 -11.49 3.94 16.02
C VAL A 417 -12.33 5.20 15.82
N THR A 418 -11.80 6.20 15.14
CA THR A 418 -12.51 7.45 14.87
C THR A 418 -12.78 7.63 13.37
N LEU A 419 -14.04 7.84 13.03
CA LEU A 419 -14.49 8.26 11.71
C LEU A 419 -14.90 9.73 11.78
N ASP A 420 -14.11 10.62 11.18
CA ASP A 420 -14.26 12.07 11.23
C ASP A 420 -14.53 12.61 9.82
N ASN A 421 -15.74 13.08 9.54
CA ASN A 421 -16.17 13.48 8.20
C ASN A 421 -15.96 12.36 7.16
N VAL A 422 -16.43 11.14 7.49
CA VAL A 422 -16.32 9.95 6.64
C VAL A 422 -17.64 9.70 5.93
N GLN A 423 -17.64 9.69 4.59
CA GLN A 423 -18.82 9.50 3.76
C GLN A 423 -18.66 8.28 2.86
N ILE A 424 -19.23 7.15 3.28
CA ILE A 424 -19.14 5.88 2.57
C ILE A 424 -20.53 5.48 2.07
N SER A 425 -20.60 5.10 0.80
CA SER A 425 -21.77 4.48 0.18
C SER A 425 -21.41 3.11 -0.34
N ALA A 426 -22.14 2.06 0.05
CA ALA A 426 -21.86 0.68 -0.38
C ALA A 426 -23.14 -0.16 -0.53
N LYS A 427 -23.02 -1.25 -1.30
CA LYS A 427 -24.13 -2.19 -1.52
C LYS A 427 -24.33 -3.12 -0.35
N LYS A 428 -23.25 -3.61 0.28
CA LYS A 428 -23.31 -4.61 1.34
C LYS A 428 -23.22 -3.97 2.72
N GLY A 429 -23.58 -4.72 3.74
CA GLY A 429 -23.79 -4.24 5.09
C GLY A 429 -22.53 -3.85 5.87
N ILE A 430 -22.77 -3.74 7.15
CA ILE A 430 -21.77 -3.39 8.16
C ILE A 430 -21.54 -4.62 9.04
N ASP A 431 -20.29 -4.98 9.30
CA ASP A 431 -19.90 -6.02 10.24
C ASP A 431 -18.87 -5.46 11.23
N ILE A 432 -19.25 -5.33 12.48
CA ILE A 432 -18.43 -4.76 13.56
C ILE A 432 -18.45 -5.72 14.74
N ARG A 433 -17.30 -6.24 15.14
CA ARG A 433 -17.16 -7.19 16.23
C ARG A 433 -15.88 -6.96 17.01
N PHE A 434 -15.98 -7.01 18.32
CA PHE A 434 -14.86 -6.86 19.23
C PHE A 434 -14.12 -5.53 18.99
N VAL A 435 -14.87 -4.42 19.13
CA VAL A 435 -14.38 -3.06 18.91
C VAL A 435 -14.81 -2.17 20.07
N ASP A 436 -13.86 -1.55 20.74
CA ASP A 436 -14.11 -0.61 21.83
C ASP A 436 -13.86 0.82 21.38
N ASN A 437 -14.74 1.74 21.77
CA ASN A 437 -14.65 3.16 21.50
C ASN A 437 -14.59 3.49 19.97
N LEU A 438 -15.64 3.07 19.26
CA LEU A 438 -15.85 3.46 17.85
C LEU A 438 -16.59 4.81 17.82
N ILE A 439 -15.94 5.85 17.32
CA ILE A 439 -16.44 7.23 17.34
C ILE A 439 -16.78 7.69 15.93
N PHE A 440 -17.99 8.23 15.77
CA PHE A 440 -18.43 8.91 14.54
C PHE A 440 -18.65 10.38 14.84
N LYS A 441 -18.05 11.28 14.07
CA LYS A 441 -18.19 12.73 14.25
C LYS A 441 -18.10 13.52 12.93
N ASN A 442 -18.44 14.81 12.99
CA ASN A 442 -18.30 15.77 11.92
C ASN A 442 -18.96 15.32 10.59
N ASN A 443 -20.29 15.07 10.60
CA ASN A 443 -21.07 14.64 9.44
C ASN A 443 -20.68 13.26 8.85
N SER A 444 -20.06 12.38 9.62
CA SER A 444 -19.82 11.02 9.13
C SER A 444 -21.12 10.32 8.78
N LYS A 445 -21.18 9.76 7.57
CA LYS A 445 -22.37 9.14 7.00
C LYS A 445 -22.02 7.84 6.30
N ILE A 446 -22.63 6.75 6.74
CA ILE A 446 -22.48 5.43 6.13
C ILE A 446 -23.81 5.05 5.50
N THR A 447 -23.85 4.87 4.18
CA THR A 447 -25.04 4.49 3.43
C THR A 447 -24.91 3.08 2.90
N VAL A 448 -25.88 2.22 3.22
CA VAL A 448 -25.92 0.82 2.78
C VAL A 448 -27.21 0.56 2.01
N SER A 449 -27.11 0.10 0.77
CA SER A 449 -28.30 -0.17 -0.08
C SER A 449 -28.89 -1.56 0.12
N SER A 450 -28.09 -2.54 0.54
CA SER A 450 -28.55 -3.91 0.85
C SER A 450 -27.56 -4.59 1.80
N GLY A 451 -27.96 -5.73 2.36
CA GLY A 451 -27.06 -6.55 3.16
C GLY A 451 -27.45 -6.65 4.62
N THR A 452 -26.54 -7.16 5.43
CA THR A 452 -26.75 -7.50 6.83
C THR A 452 -25.97 -6.56 7.71
N LEU A 453 -26.55 -6.18 8.84
CA LEU A 453 -25.85 -5.52 9.94
C LEU A 453 -25.48 -6.60 10.96
N TRP A 454 -24.17 -6.79 11.18
CA TRP A 454 -23.61 -7.67 12.18
C TRP A 454 -22.92 -6.84 13.25
N LEU A 455 -23.39 -6.96 14.48
CA LEU A 455 -22.86 -6.20 15.62
C LEU A 455 -22.67 -7.15 16.81
N LYS A 456 -21.46 -7.19 17.38
CA LYS A 456 -21.13 -8.01 18.52
C LYS A 456 -20.00 -7.42 19.34
N ASP A 457 -20.19 -7.34 20.64
CA ASP A 457 -19.18 -6.88 21.60
C ASP A 457 -18.43 -5.63 21.12
N PHE A 458 -19.17 -4.53 21.00
CA PHE A 458 -18.64 -3.24 20.59
C PHE A 458 -19.35 -2.12 21.36
N ASP A 459 -18.69 -0.99 21.50
CA ASP A 459 -19.30 0.25 21.92
C ASP A 459 -19.03 1.36 20.91
N SER A 460 -19.94 2.30 20.80
CA SER A 460 -19.85 3.38 19.83
C SER A 460 -20.48 4.67 20.37
N SER A 461 -19.96 5.80 19.91
CA SER A 461 -20.53 7.13 20.14
C SER A 461 -20.70 7.89 18.83
N TRP A 462 -21.69 8.77 18.80
CA TRP A 462 -22.05 9.58 17.63
C TRP A 462 -22.23 11.02 18.06
N ASP A 463 -21.74 11.96 17.31
CA ASP A 463 -22.17 13.33 17.49
C ASP A 463 -23.53 13.59 16.80
N ASP A 464 -24.19 14.70 17.15
CA ASP A 464 -25.53 15.02 16.64
C ASP A 464 -25.57 15.30 15.12
N GLN A 465 -24.42 15.43 14.47
CA GLN A 465 -24.27 15.69 13.04
C GLN A 465 -24.09 14.40 12.22
N CYS A 466 -23.87 13.28 12.89
CA CYS A 466 -23.63 12.00 12.22
C CYS A 466 -24.92 11.25 11.93
N ASN A 467 -25.14 10.89 10.69
CA ASN A 467 -26.25 10.06 10.26
C ASN A 467 -25.70 8.78 9.63
N ALA A 468 -25.70 7.67 10.37
CA ALA A 468 -25.62 6.36 9.74
C ALA A 468 -26.97 6.03 9.15
N VAL A 469 -27.08 6.04 7.84
CA VAL A 469 -28.34 5.72 7.15
C VAL A 469 -28.19 4.38 6.42
N ALA A 470 -28.77 3.35 6.98
CA ALA A 470 -29.05 2.13 6.25
C ALA A 470 -30.39 2.27 5.54
N THR A 471 -30.39 2.41 4.25
CA THR A 471 -31.62 2.63 3.47
C THR A 471 -32.42 1.35 3.20
N SER A 472 -31.82 0.15 3.30
CA SER A 472 -32.53 -1.13 3.20
C SER A 472 -31.75 -2.28 3.84
N ILE A 473 -31.76 -2.37 5.16
CA ILE A 473 -31.27 -3.55 5.87
C ILE A 473 -32.38 -4.61 5.83
N ARG A 474 -32.11 -5.76 5.19
CA ARG A 474 -33.07 -6.86 5.14
C ARG A 474 -33.02 -7.79 6.36
N ASN A 475 -31.85 -7.95 6.95
CA ASN A 475 -31.65 -8.78 8.15
C ASN A 475 -30.74 -8.08 9.13
N ILE A 476 -31.10 -8.08 10.39
CA ILE A 476 -30.27 -7.65 11.51
C ILE A 476 -30.01 -8.90 12.33
N THR A 477 -28.76 -9.26 12.49
CA THR A 477 -28.35 -10.38 13.32
C THR A 477 -27.41 -9.85 14.39
N THR A 478 -27.79 -9.96 15.63
CA THR A 478 -26.90 -9.74 16.77
C THR A 478 -26.41 -11.09 17.26
N ALA A 479 -25.13 -11.23 17.43
CA ALA A 479 -24.52 -12.51 17.79
C ALA A 479 -24.57 -12.83 19.29
N ARG A 480 -25.41 -12.13 20.09
CA ARG A 480 -25.59 -12.46 21.50
C ARG A 480 -26.53 -13.63 21.71
N LYS A 481 -26.09 -14.64 22.47
CA LYS A 481 -26.90 -15.78 22.91
C LYS A 481 -27.86 -15.44 24.05
N GLU A 482 -27.70 -14.33 24.73
CA GLU A 482 -28.56 -13.84 25.81
C GLU A 482 -29.50 -12.76 25.27
N ALA A 483 -30.72 -12.71 25.80
CA ALA A 483 -31.72 -11.71 25.45
C ALA A 483 -31.13 -10.31 25.71
N ASP A 484 -30.87 -9.58 24.64
CA ASP A 484 -30.39 -8.20 24.75
C ASP A 484 -31.58 -7.28 24.99
N HIS A 485 -31.66 -6.75 26.17
CA HIS A 485 -32.73 -5.84 26.59
C HIS A 485 -32.51 -4.37 26.17
N HIS A 486 -31.55 -4.11 25.30
CA HIS A 486 -31.31 -2.79 24.75
C HIS A 486 -32.06 -2.56 23.45
N VAL A 487 -32.53 -1.33 23.24
CA VAL A 487 -33.08 -0.88 21.96
C VAL A 487 -31.99 -0.11 21.24
N TYR A 488 -31.69 -0.49 20.01
CA TYR A 488 -30.68 0.14 19.19
C TYR A 488 -31.32 0.91 18.03
N ASP A 489 -30.74 2.03 17.62
CA ASP A 489 -31.02 2.61 16.32
C ASP A 489 -30.29 1.83 15.20
N LEU A 490 -30.53 2.20 13.93
CA LEU A 490 -29.88 1.53 12.79
C LEU A 490 -28.37 1.75 12.71
N GLY A 491 -27.82 2.68 13.49
CA GLY A 491 -26.42 2.91 13.65
C GLY A 491 -25.77 2.04 14.74
N GLY A 492 -26.58 1.20 15.41
CA GLY A 492 -26.10 0.36 16.52
C GLY A 492 -26.00 1.10 17.85
N ARG A 493 -26.43 2.37 17.93
CA ARG A 493 -26.43 3.13 19.18
C ARG A 493 -27.56 2.65 20.09
N VAL A 494 -27.26 2.39 21.36
CA VAL A 494 -28.24 2.12 22.39
C VAL A 494 -29.06 3.40 22.62
N VAL A 495 -30.34 3.36 22.26
CA VAL A 495 -31.27 4.47 22.49
C VAL A 495 -32.16 4.25 23.71
N ARG A 496 -32.21 3.03 24.24
CA ARG A 496 -32.88 2.70 25.48
C ARG A 496 -32.24 1.47 26.13
N ASN A 497 -31.89 1.59 27.41
CA ASN A 497 -31.27 0.51 28.21
C ASN A 497 -32.33 -0.31 28.92
N ASN A 498 -32.09 -1.62 29.07
CA ASN A 498 -32.88 -2.54 29.91
C ASN A 498 -34.41 -2.50 29.68
N SER A 499 -34.83 -2.44 28.44
CA SER A 499 -36.28 -2.54 28.12
C SER A 499 -36.78 -3.95 28.39
N GLN A 500 -37.77 -4.08 29.28
CA GLN A 500 -38.36 -5.39 29.60
C GLN A 500 -39.48 -5.80 28.64
N THR A 501 -39.85 -4.96 27.70
CA THR A 501 -40.92 -5.18 26.75
C THR A 501 -40.58 -4.58 25.39
N GLU A 502 -41.31 -5.01 24.35
CA GLU A 502 -41.24 -4.42 22.99
C GLU A 502 -41.65 -2.94 22.93
N ASP A 503 -41.41 -2.20 24.02
CA ASP A 503 -41.90 -0.84 24.17
C ASP A 503 -40.97 0.16 23.44
N ILE A 504 -41.31 0.39 22.17
CA ILE A 504 -40.72 1.48 21.36
C ILE A 504 -41.56 2.77 21.47
N LYS A 505 -42.59 2.81 22.33
CA LYS A 505 -43.41 4.01 22.54
C LYS A 505 -42.55 5.12 23.16
N GLY A 506 -42.65 6.31 22.60
CA GLY A 506 -41.89 7.46 23.04
C GLY A 506 -40.49 7.57 22.48
N LEU A 507 -40.09 6.71 21.52
CA LEU A 507 -38.94 6.94 20.69
C LEU A 507 -39.30 7.88 19.53
N ASN A 508 -38.32 8.65 19.07
CA ASN A 508 -38.47 9.49 17.88
C ASN A 508 -38.82 8.64 16.66
N LYS A 509 -39.52 9.21 15.67
CA LYS A 509 -39.83 8.52 14.43
C LYS A 509 -38.56 7.91 13.82
N GLY A 510 -38.55 6.59 13.62
CA GLY A 510 -37.35 5.91 13.13
C GLY A 510 -37.51 4.38 13.10
N ILE A 511 -36.40 3.72 12.74
CA ILE A 511 -36.29 2.27 12.75
C ILE A 511 -35.33 1.88 13.87
N TYR A 512 -35.73 0.91 14.66
CA TYR A 512 -35.01 0.44 15.85
C TYR A 512 -34.89 -1.08 15.86
N VAL A 513 -33.93 -1.59 16.61
CA VAL A 513 -33.69 -3.03 16.81
C VAL A 513 -33.83 -3.34 18.31
N TYR A 514 -34.63 -4.35 18.61
CA TYR A 514 -34.79 -4.92 19.94
C TYR A 514 -34.96 -6.44 19.84
N ASN A 515 -34.22 -7.19 20.62
CA ASN A 515 -34.26 -8.67 20.61
C ASN A 515 -34.16 -9.23 19.18
N ASN A 516 -33.24 -8.73 18.37
CA ASN A 516 -33.03 -9.15 16.99
C ASN A 516 -34.22 -8.90 16.04
N LYS A 517 -35.22 -8.15 16.46
CA LYS A 517 -36.37 -7.77 15.63
C LYS A 517 -36.32 -6.28 15.29
N LYS A 518 -36.76 -5.97 14.09
CA LYS A 518 -36.91 -4.61 13.60
C LYS A 518 -38.25 -4.02 14.02
N TYR A 519 -38.23 -2.84 14.56
CA TYR A 519 -39.40 -2.05 14.94
C TYR A 519 -39.40 -0.70 14.23
N VAL A 520 -40.57 -0.20 13.90
CA VAL A 520 -40.77 1.11 13.31
C VAL A 520 -41.55 1.98 14.30
N ALA A 521 -40.89 3.00 14.84
CA ALA A 521 -41.56 4.09 15.56
C ALA A 521 -42.17 5.07 14.53
N LYS A 522 -43.49 5.29 14.61
CA LYS A 522 -44.28 6.12 13.68
C LYS A 522 -44.40 7.56 14.18
#